data_157be62b3d908f49a277d3111819da07
#
_entry.id   157be62b3d908f49a277d3111819da07
#
_cell.length_a   1.000
_cell.length_b   1.000
_cell.length_c   1.000
_cell.angle_alpha   90.00
_cell.angle_beta   90.00
_cell.angle_gamma   90.00
#
_symmetry.space_group_name_H-M   'P 1'
#
loop_
_entity.id
_entity.type
_entity.pdbx_description
1 polymer ?
#
loop_
_entity_poly.entity_id
_entity_poly.type
_entity_poly.pdbx_seq_one_letter_code
_entity_poly.pdbx_strand_id
1 'polypeptide(L)'
;MNKYKPLSKSGSLLERAAQVYDYMPSRAAPPVTTAPEILPPETTPAPTEQTAPVVLPHDGPTVIVDRDKLREAGFIVPDGPVTGISEEFRIIKRQLLLAAKGSARQGALPHGERILICSAHPDEGKTFCALNLALSIAAEKDNEVLLVDADFAKPSILSSLGLEGSKGLMDALADPNLAVENCIIHTDIPGLAILPAGDQTNEDTEYLASSRTAQVLDRLTRHNPHRIVIFDSPPALSASPASVLATHVGQVLMIVKADETTETALRDALSLLAGCDHIQLLLNGTKFSPTGRRFGSYYGYGE
;
A
#
# COMPACT_ATOMS: atom_id res chain seq x y z
N MET A 1 45.66 -5.81 16.66
CA MET A 1 45.47 -5.54 18.11
C MET A 1 44.79 -4.20 18.25
N ASN A 2 43.45 -4.20 18.36
CA ASN A 2 42.66 -2.98 18.49
C ASN A 2 42.58 -2.62 19.99
N LYS A 3 43.27 -1.55 20.40
CA LYS A 3 43.22 -1.04 21.77
C LYS A 3 42.01 -0.15 21.95
N TYR A 4 40.88 -0.69 22.42
CA TYR A 4 39.79 0.13 22.92
C TYR A 4 40.20 0.78 24.24
N LYS A 5 40.30 2.12 24.27
CA LYS A 5 40.38 2.87 25.52
C LYS A 5 39.01 2.88 26.22
N PRO A 6 38.92 2.60 27.52
CA PRO A 6 37.63 2.70 28.24
C PRO A 6 37.17 4.16 28.33
N LEU A 7 35.89 4.38 28.06
CA LEU A 7 35.20 5.68 28.15
C LEU A 7 35.14 6.16 29.61
N SER A 8 35.40 7.44 29.86
CA SER A 8 35.26 8.03 31.19
C SER A 8 33.78 8.05 31.65
N LYS A 9 33.53 7.77 32.93
CA LYS A 9 32.15 7.66 33.49
C LYS A 9 31.50 9.00 33.83
N SER A 10 32.14 10.16 33.55
CA SER A 10 31.59 11.50 33.84
C SER A 10 31.42 12.27 32.52
N GLY A 11 30.20 12.67 32.26
CA GLY A 11 29.78 13.44 31.09
C GLY A 11 28.39 13.07 30.58
N SER A 12 27.71 14.01 29.93
CA SER A 12 26.40 13.76 29.31
C SER A 12 26.52 12.75 28.13
N LEU A 13 25.43 12.10 27.74
CA LEU A 13 25.40 11.18 26.61
C LEU A 13 25.86 11.82 25.30
N LEU A 14 25.63 13.14 25.13
CA LEU A 14 26.06 13.92 23.98
C LEU A 14 27.59 14.14 23.97
N GLU A 15 28.19 14.43 25.12
CA GLU A 15 29.65 14.58 25.23
C GLU A 15 30.37 13.27 24.99
N ARG A 16 29.80 12.15 25.42
CA ARG A 16 30.33 10.81 25.18
C ARG A 16 30.20 10.40 23.70
N ALA A 17 29.12 10.78 23.02
CA ALA A 17 28.96 10.56 21.59
C ALA A 17 29.96 11.41 20.76
N ALA A 18 30.20 12.66 21.13
CA ALA A 18 31.15 13.52 20.47
C ALA A 18 32.60 12.98 20.53
N GLN A 19 32.99 12.30 21.61
CA GLN A 19 34.30 11.67 21.74
C GLN A 19 34.50 10.42 20.87
N VAL A 20 33.40 9.74 20.50
CA VAL A 20 33.47 8.52 19.68
C VAL A 20 33.45 8.85 18.19
N TYR A 21 32.77 9.92 17.80
CA TYR A 21 32.55 10.25 16.39
C TYR A 21 33.35 11.46 15.88
N ASP A 22 34.29 11.98 16.67
CA ASP A 22 35.20 13.09 16.29
C ASP A 22 34.45 14.30 15.67
N TYR A 23 33.23 14.62 16.21
CA TYR A 23 32.39 15.70 15.74
C TYR A 23 32.79 17.01 16.44
N MET A 24 33.67 17.78 15.80
CA MET A 24 33.93 19.18 16.19
C MET A 24 32.97 20.10 15.42
N PRO A 25 32.06 20.84 16.10
CA PRO A 25 31.32 21.90 15.44
C PRO A 25 32.30 23.02 15.05
N SER A 26 32.38 23.33 13.77
CA SER A 26 33.15 24.46 13.26
C SER A 26 32.64 25.75 13.92
N ARG A 27 33.52 26.42 14.66
CA ARG A 27 33.25 27.71 15.28
C ARG A 27 33.22 28.75 14.16
N ALA A 28 32.02 29.19 13.76
CA ALA A 28 31.85 30.30 12.82
C ALA A 28 32.43 31.58 13.40
N ALA A 29 33.22 32.31 12.62
CA ALA A 29 33.73 33.64 12.95
C ALA A 29 32.57 34.65 13.07
N PRO A 30 32.69 35.69 13.91
CA PRO A 30 31.63 36.69 14.07
C PRO A 30 31.40 37.45 12.76
N PRO A 31 30.13 37.80 12.45
CA PRO A 31 29.79 38.51 11.23
C PRO A 31 30.34 39.94 11.22
N VAL A 32 30.96 40.31 10.11
CA VAL A 32 31.30 41.69 9.79
C VAL A 32 29.99 42.42 9.46
N THR A 33 29.67 43.45 10.20
CA THR A 33 28.50 44.32 10.00
C THR A 33 28.71 45.17 8.74
N THR A 34 28.09 44.81 7.65
CA THR A 34 27.90 45.72 6.50
C THR A 34 26.48 46.30 6.55
N ALA A 35 26.37 47.57 6.23
CA ALA A 35 25.11 48.34 6.24
C ALA A 35 24.03 47.71 5.36
N PRO A 36 22.73 47.91 5.66
CA PRO A 36 21.64 47.25 4.94
C PRO A 36 21.52 47.79 3.51
N GLU A 37 21.72 46.91 2.54
CA GLU A 37 21.37 47.13 1.15
C GLU A 37 19.85 46.97 1.03
N ILE A 38 19.18 48.02 0.54
CA ILE A 38 17.72 48.01 0.33
C ILE A 38 17.44 47.10 -0.86
N LEU A 39 17.02 45.86 -0.58
CA LEU A 39 16.47 44.95 -1.59
C LEU A 39 15.10 45.48 -2.07
N PRO A 40 14.80 45.39 -3.38
CA PRO A 40 13.45 45.66 -3.87
C PRO A 40 12.45 44.69 -3.26
N PRO A 41 11.16 45.05 -3.11
CA PRO A 41 10.16 44.24 -2.44
C PRO A 41 10.07 42.85 -3.11
N GLU A 42 10.30 41.83 -2.32
CA GLU A 42 10.02 40.43 -2.74
C GLU A 42 8.56 40.34 -3.19
N THR A 43 8.37 40.06 -4.46
CA THR A 43 7.07 39.62 -4.97
C THR A 43 6.70 38.35 -4.25
N THR A 44 5.75 38.43 -3.33
CA THR A 44 5.09 37.27 -2.71
C THR A 44 4.68 36.32 -3.83
N PRO A 45 5.15 35.06 -3.84
CA PRO A 45 4.63 34.12 -4.82
C PRO A 45 3.11 34.03 -4.64
N ALA A 46 2.39 34.17 -5.73
CA ALA A 46 0.94 34.00 -5.75
C ALA A 46 0.60 32.68 -5.09
N PRO A 47 -0.51 32.58 -4.33
CA PRO A 47 -0.94 31.31 -3.75
C PRO A 47 -0.98 30.30 -4.89
N THR A 48 -0.21 29.22 -4.77
CA THR A 48 -0.28 28.08 -5.66
C THR A 48 -1.73 27.62 -5.64
N GLU A 49 -2.43 27.79 -6.75
CA GLU A 49 -3.76 27.22 -6.95
C GLU A 49 -3.66 25.77 -6.53
N GLN A 50 -4.37 25.42 -5.45
CA GLN A 50 -4.60 24.05 -5.08
C GLN A 50 -5.37 23.45 -6.25
N THR A 51 -4.68 22.74 -7.13
CA THR A 51 -5.30 21.94 -8.16
C THR A 51 -6.31 21.04 -7.47
N ALA A 52 -7.60 21.25 -7.79
CA ALA A 52 -8.67 20.39 -7.34
C ALA A 52 -8.30 18.94 -7.67
N PRO A 53 -8.68 17.95 -6.84
CA PRO A 53 -8.37 16.56 -7.08
C PRO A 53 -8.83 16.20 -8.49
N VAL A 54 -7.90 15.69 -9.31
CA VAL A 54 -8.20 15.18 -10.64
C VAL A 54 -8.85 13.81 -10.45
N VAL A 55 -10.08 13.81 -9.98
CA VAL A 55 -10.97 12.66 -10.19
C VAL A 55 -11.29 12.71 -11.67
N LEU A 56 -10.72 11.80 -12.45
CA LEU A 56 -11.11 11.67 -13.85
C LEU A 56 -12.61 11.36 -13.86
N PRO A 57 -13.45 12.20 -14.51
CA PRO A 57 -14.87 11.96 -14.56
C PRO A 57 -15.08 10.61 -15.27
N HIS A 58 -15.63 9.64 -14.55
CA HIS A 58 -16.08 8.41 -15.13
C HIS A 58 -17.54 8.59 -15.54
N ASP A 59 -17.81 8.55 -16.86
CA ASP A 59 -19.16 8.71 -17.43
C ASP A 59 -20.03 7.42 -17.31
N GLY A 60 -19.52 6.39 -16.60
CA GLY A 60 -20.21 5.11 -16.44
C GLY A 60 -21.07 5.01 -15.18
N PRO A 61 -21.89 3.96 -15.07
CA PRO A 61 -22.70 3.71 -13.87
C PRO A 61 -21.82 3.45 -12.65
N THR A 62 -22.14 4.10 -11.55
CA THR A 62 -21.48 3.93 -10.26
C THR A 62 -22.31 2.97 -9.39
N VAL A 63 -21.67 1.99 -8.78
CA VAL A 63 -22.34 1.05 -7.85
C VAL A 63 -22.22 1.52 -6.40
N ILE A 64 -23.25 1.28 -5.62
CA ILE A 64 -23.30 1.68 -4.21
C ILE A 64 -22.71 0.55 -3.36
N VAL A 65 -21.67 0.86 -2.60
CA VAL A 65 -21.07 -0.05 -1.62
C VAL A 65 -21.89 -0.06 -0.33
N ASP A 66 -22.14 -1.23 0.20
CA ASP A 66 -22.91 -1.42 1.44
C ASP A 66 -22.05 -1.04 2.68
N ARG A 67 -22.33 0.16 3.26
CA ARG A 67 -21.61 0.67 4.44
C ARG A 67 -21.92 -0.10 5.72
N ASP A 68 -23.11 -0.65 5.84
CA ASP A 68 -23.49 -1.44 7.02
C ASP A 68 -22.75 -2.77 7.02
N LYS A 69 -22.64 -3.40 5.86
CA LYS A 69 -21.85 -4.60 5.67
C LYS A 69 -20.35 -4.36 5.95
N LEU A 70 -19.80 -3.22 5.50
CA LEU A 70 -18.41 -2.85 5.85
C LEU A 70 -18.22 -2.75 7.37
N ARG A 71 -19.17 -2.11 8.06
CA ARG A 71 -19.11 -1.93 9.52
C ARG A 71 -19.22 -3.25 10.27
N GLU A 72 -20.16 -4.11 9.89
CA GLU A 72 -20.37 -5.43 10.49
C GLU A 72 -19.12 -6.34 10.31
N ALA A 73 -18.48 -6.27 9.16
CA ALA A 73 -17.27 -7.01 8.87
C ALA A 73 -15.98 -6.39 9.47
N GLY A 74 -16.08 -5.23 10.14
CA GLY A 74 -14.95 -4.55 10.77
C GLY A 74 -14.02 -3.82 9.80
N PHE A 75 -14.49 -3.50 8.60
CA PHE A 75 -13.75 -2.69 7.63
C PHE A 75 -13.80 -1.19 7.97
N ILE A 76 -12.84 -0.46 7.44
CA ILE A 76 -12.87 1.01 7.44
C ILE A 76 -14.11 1.47 6.67
N VAL A 77 -14.93 2.30 7.34
CA VAL A 77 -16.12 2.88 6.69
C VAL A 77 -15.75 4.27 6.18
N PRO A 78 -15.87 4.53 4.86
CA PRO A 78 -15.68 5.88 4.32
C PRO A 78 -16.60 6.87 5.03
N ASP A 79 -16.09 8.06 5.33
CA ASP A 79 -16.79 9.12 6.06
C ASP A 79 -17.23 8.74 7.51
N GLY A 80 -16.76 7.59 7.99
CA GLY A 80 -16.98 7.13 9.36
C GLY A 80 -15.99 7.74 10.36
N PRO A 81 -16.19 7.43 11.67
CA PRO A 81 -15.27 7.89 12.70
C PRO A 81 -13.88 7.26 12.52
N VAL A 82 -12.85 8.00 12.97
CA VAL A 82 -11.49 7.46 13.01
C VAL A 82 -11.42 6.34 14.04
N THR A 83 -11.05 5.14 13.61
CA THR A 83 -10.90 3.94 14.44
C THR A 83 -9.44 3.56 14.58
N GLY A 84 -9.11 2.69 15.54
CA GLY A 84 -7.74 2.16 15.68
C GLY A 84 -7.23 1.52 14.38
N ILE A 85 -8.09 0.74 13.72
CA ILE A 85 -7.75 0.10 12.45
C ILE A 85 -7.49 1.12 11.34
N SER A 86 -8.25 2.22 11.28
CA SER A 86 -8.02 3.26 10.28
C SER A 86 -6.66 3.96 10.47
N GLU A 87 -6.19 4.13 11.72
CA GLU A 87 -4.86 4.67 12.00
C GLU A 87 -3.74 3.68 11.63
N GLU A 88 -3.91 2.39 11.92
CA GLU A 88 -2.96 1.36 11.53
C GLU A 88 -2.78 1.33 10.00
N PHE A 89 -3.87 1.33 9.25
CA PHE A 89 -3.81 1.36 7.78
C PHE A 89 -3.29 2.69 7.22
N ARG A 90 -3.43 3.81 7.92
CA ARG A 90 -2.75 5.07 7.54
C ARG A 90 -1.24 4.96 7.59
N ILE A 91 -0.69 4.23 8.55
CA ILE A 91 0.75 3.99 8.65
C ILE A 91 1.21 3.09 7.51
N ILE A 92 0.50 1.98 7.29
CA ILE A 92 0.83 0.99 6.26
C ILE A 92 0.80 1.66 4.87
N LYS A 93 -0.31 2.33 4.52
CA LYS A 93 -0.44 2.99 3.21
C LYS A 93 0.68 4.01 2.97
N ARG A 94 1.07 4.78 4.00
CA ARG A 94 2.11 5.78 3.85
C ARG A 94 3.44 5.18 3.43
N GLN A 95 3.81 4.03 3.98
CA GLN A 95 5.02 3.31 3.61
C GLN A 95 4.95 2.82 2.16
N LEU A 96 3.83 2.22 1.76
CA LEU A 96 3.62 1.71 0.41
C LEU A 96 3.58 2.85 -0.62
N LEU A 97 2.90 3.95 -0.33
CA LEU A 97 2.86 5.12 -1.22
C LEU A 97 4.22 5.81 -1.36
N LEU A 98 5.03 5.85 -0.28
CA LEU A 98 6.41 6.35 -0.37
C LEU A 98 7.28 5.47 -1.27
N ALA A 99 7.12 4.17 -1.23
CA ALA A 99 7.82 3.24 -2.11
C ALA A 99 7.34 3.38 -3.57
N ALA A 100 6.02 3.55 -3.78
CA ALA A 100 5.42 3.75 -5.10
C ALA A 100 5.84 5.05 -5.78
N LYS A 101 5.83 6.17 -5.04
CA LYS A 101 6.06 7.52 -5.57
C LYS A 101 7.50 8.00 -5.42
N GLY A 102 8.27 7.33 -4.58
CA GLY A 102 9.58 7.79 -4.16
C GLY A 102 9.52 8.91 -3.10
N SER A 103 10.67 9.32 -2.67
CA SER A 103 10.87 10.41 -1.71
C SER A 103 12.05 11.28 -2.14
N ALA A 104 12.29 12.41 -1.44
CA ALA A 104 13.46 13.24 -1.71
C ALA A 104 14.81 12.51 -1.55
N ARG A 105 14.82 11.36 -0.87
CA ARG A 105 16.04 10.56 -0.59
C ARG A 105 16.12 9.26 -1.37
N GLN A 106 14.99 8.76 -1.88
CA GLN A 106 14.90 7.47 -2.57
C GLN A 106 13.95 7.59 -3.75
N GLY A 107 14.37 7.16 -4.93
CA GLY A 107 13.52 7.10 -6.12
C GLY A 107 12.32 6.16 -5.93
N ALA A 108 11.32 6.31 -6.79
CA ALA A 108 10.20 5.39 -6.86
C ALA A 108 10.66 4.00 -7.28
N LEU A 109 10.02 2.96 -6.74
CA LEU A 109 10.26 1.58 -7.17
C LEU A 109 9.69 1.38 -8.59
N PRO A 110 10.37 0.61 -9.44
CA PRO A 110 9.78 0.15 -10.70
C PRO A 110 8.47 -0.59 -10.42
N HIS A 111 7.39 -0.21 -11.11
CA HIS A 111 6.03 -0.74 -10.86
C HIS A 111 5.56 -0.65 -9.39
N GLY A 112 6.12 0.29 -8.62
CA GLY A 112 5.79 0.46 -7.20
C GLY A 112 4.32 0.80 -6.94
N GLU A 113 3.59 1.28 -7.94
CA GLU A 113 2.15 1.50 -7.92
C GLU A 113 1.33 0.21 -7.94
N ARG A 114 1.95 -0.96 -8.21
CA ARG A 114 1.33 -2.28 -8.21
C ARG A 114 1.74 -3.02 -6.95
N ILE A 115 0.78 -3.34 -6.11
CA ILE A 115 0.97 -3.94 -4.78
C ILE A 115 0.25 -5.27 -4.74
N LEU A 116 0.97 -6.36 -4.49
CA LEU A 116 0.42 -7.68 -4.28
C LEU A 116 0.20 -7.93 -2.79
N ILE A 117 -1.02 -8.27 -2.40
CA ILE A 117 -1.34 -8.73 -1.04
C ILE A 117 -1.37 -10.25 -1.07
N CYS A 118 -0.51 -10.87 -0.27
CA CYS A 118 -0.36 -12.32 -0.21
C CYS A 118 -0.18 -12.80 1.23
N SER A 119 -0.32 -14.11 1.46
CA SER A 119 -0.03 -14.76 2.73
C SER A 119 0.50 -16.18 2.49
N ALA A 120 1.03 -16.84 3.53
CA ALA A 120 1.47 -18.22 3.41
C ALA A 120 0.28 -19.18 3.27
N HIS A 121 -0.73 -19.02 4.13
CA HIS A 121 -1.87 -19.92 4.25
C HIS A 121 -3.21 -19.19 4.03
N PRO A 122 -4.30 -19.95 3.79
CA PRO A 122 -5.67 -19.41 3.86
C PRO A 122 -5.97 -18.77 5.23
N ASP A 123 -6.95 -17.88 5.27
CA ASP A 123 -7.52 -17.30 6.49
C ASP A 123 -6.53 -16.49 7.36
N GLU A 124 -5.41 -16.03 6.77
CA GLU A 124 -4.46 -15.12 7.43
C GLU A 124 -4.88 -13.64 7.32
N GLY A 125 -5.98 -13.35 6.61
CA GLY A 125 -6.59 -12.01 6.53
C GLY A 125 -6.14 -11.17 5.33
N LYS A 126 -5.70 -11.79 4.22
CA LYS A 126 -5.31 -11.10 2.98
C LYS A 126 -6.38 -10.13 2.49
N THR A 127 -7.56 -10.64 2.17
CA THR A 127 -8.69 -9.86 1.66
C THR A 127 -9.10 -8.75 2.64
N PHE A 128 -9.08 -9.03 3.95
CA PHE A 128 -9.34 -8.02 4.96
C PHE A 128 -8.32 -6.87 4.89
N CYS A 129 -7.04 -7.20 4.76
CA CYS A 129 -5.97 -6.21 4.63
C CYS A 129 -6.04 -5.48 3.29
N ALA A 130 -6.33 -6.17 2.18
CA ALA A 130 -6.45 -5.57 0.85
C ALA A 130 -7.58 -4.54 0.79
N LEU A 131 -8.78 -4.89 1.30
CA LEU A 131 -9.92 -4.00 1.37
C LEU A 131 -9.66 -2.78 2.26
N ASN A 132 -9.14 -2.97 3.47
CA ASN A 132 -8.84 -1.86 4.38
C ASN A 132 -7.76 -0.93 3.83
N LEU A 133 -6.74 -1.48 3.18
CA LEU A 133 -5.71 -0.70 2.51
C LEU A 133 -6.30 0.11 1.36
N ALA A 134 -7.13 -0.50 0.52
CA ALA A 134 -7.81 0.17 -0.58
C ALA A 134 -8.71 1.32 -0.07
N LEU A 135 -9.55 1.06 0.93
CA LEU A 135 -10.40 2.09 1.55
C LEU A 135 -9.58 3.22 2.18
N SER A 136 -8.44 2.90 2.82
CA SER A 136 -7.54 3.90 3.38
C SER A 136 -6.85 4.75 2.31
N ILE A 137 -6.48 4.18 1.15
CA ILE A 137 -5.88 4.92 0.03
C ILE A 137 -6.94 5.78 -0.66
N ALA A 138 -8.14 5.25 -0.91
CA ALA A 138 -9.24 5.99 -1.52
C ALA A 138 -9.64 7.26 -0.75
N ALA A 139 -9.41 7.28 0.57
CA ALA A 139 -9.64 8.48 1.39
C ALA A 139 -8.65 9.63 1.09
N GLU A 140 -7.58 9.41 0.31
CA GLU A 140 -6.65 10.46 -0.10
C GLU A 140 -7.10 11.11 -1.41
N LYS A 141 -7.14 12.45 -1.44
CA LYS A 141 -7.65 13.23 -2.57
C LYS A 141 -6.81 13.11 -3.85
N ASP A 142 -5.51 12.78 -3.69
CA ASP A 142 -4.55 12.76 -4.79
C ASP A 142 -4.25 11.35 -5.31
N ASN A 143 -5.02 10.35 -4.87
CA ASN A 143 -4.85 8.97 -5.26
C ASN A 143 -6.17 8.36 -5.73
N GLU A 144 -6.07 7.46 -6.68
CA GLU A 144 -7.09 6.52 -7.08
C GLU A 144 -6.58 5.12 -6.79
N VAL A 145 -7.42 4.25 -6.27
CA VAL A 145 -7.10 2.85 -6.03
C VAL A 145 -7.98 1.94 -6.86
N LEU A 146 -7.36 1.02 -7.56
CA LEU A 146 -8.02 -0.10 -8.22
C LEU A 146 -7.72 -1.36 -7.42
N LEU A 147 -8.75 -1.88 -6.77
CA LEU A 147 -8.66 -3.15 -6.04
C LEU A 147 -9.03 -4.29 -6.97
N VAL A 148 -8.10 -5.20 -7.20
CA VAL A 148 -8.22 -6.34 -8.12
C VAL A 148 -8.39 -7.61 -7.31
N ASP A 149 -9.48 -8.34 -7.56
CA ASP A 149 -9.66 -9.68 -7.04
C ASP A 149 -8.86 -10.66 -7.94
N ALA A 150 -7.74 -11.14 -7.42
CA ALA A 150 -6.88 -12.10 -8.09
C ALA A 150 -6.86 -13.48 -7.39
N ASP A 151 -7.74 -13.70 -6.41
CA ASP A 151 -8.03 -15.02 -5.88
C ASP A 151 -9.11 -15.71 -6.73
N PHE A 152 -8.71 -16.16 -7.93
CA PHE A 152 -9.63 -16.73 -8.92
C PHE A 152 -10.36 -18.00 -8.42
N ALA A 153 -9.78 -18.69 -7.45
CA ALA A 153 -10.39 -19.89 -6.86
C ALA A 153 -11.52 -19.55 -5.88
N LYS A 154 -11.35 -18.45 -5.11
CA LYS A 154 -12.29 -18.01 -4.07
C LYS A 154 -12.45 -16.50 -4.07
N PRO A 155 -12.97 -15.91 -5.15
CA PRO A 155 -13.12 -14.45 -5.22
C PRO A 155 -14.09 -13.98 -4.14
N SER A 156 -13.73 -12.93 -3.41
CA SER A 156 -14.48 -12.50 -2.24
C SER A 156 -14.64 -10.98 -2.08
N ILE A 157 -13.96 -10.19 -2.91
CA ILE A 157 -14.02 -8.73 -2.81
C ILE A 157 -15.44 -8.20 -3.06
N LEU A 158 -16.09 -8.61 -4.16
CA LEU A 158 -17.43 -8.14 -4.48
C LEU A 158 -18.43 -8.51 -3.38
N SER A 159 -18.41 -9.76 -2.92
CA SER A 159 -19.28 -10.22 -1.86
C SER A 159 -19.06 -9.45 -0.55
N SER A 160 -17.81 -9.10 -0.23
CA SER A 160 -17.46 -8.31 0.97
C SER A 160 -17.98 -6.88 0.90
N LEU A 161 -18.12 -6.32 -0.31
CA LEU A 161 -18.62 -4.97 -0.56
C LEU A 161 -20.15 -4.92 -0.78
N GLY A 162 -20.82 -6.09 -0.79
CA GLY A 162 -22.26 -6.20 -1.09
C GLY A 162 -22.57 -6.01 -2.58
N LEU A 163 -21.61 -6.30 -3.46
CA LEU A 163 -21.73 -6.13 -4.89
C LEU A 163 -21.89 -7.48 -5.59
N GLU A 164 -22.51 -7.47 -6.79
CA GLU A 164 -22.61 -8.64 -7.64
C GLU A 164 -21.54 -8.63 -8.73
N GLY A 165 -21.19 -9.83 -9.21
CA GLY A 165 -20.11 -10.06 -10.15
C GLY A 165 -20.46 -9.66 -11.57
N SER A 166 -19.42 -9.31 -12.30
CA SER A 166 -19.40 -9.09 -13.75
C SER A 166 -18.12 -9.72 -14.31
N LYS A 167 -17.85 -9.51 -15.60
CA LYS A 167 -16.57 -9.85 -16.20
C LYS A 167 -15.41 -9.18 -15.44
N GLY A 168 -14.25 -9.84 -15.40
CA GLY A 168 -13.14 -9.38 -14.61
C GLY A 168 -11.78 -9.60 -15.28
N LEU A 169 -10.73 -9.66 -14.45
CA LEU A 169 -9.35 -9.78 -14.91
C LEU A 169 -9.15 -11.02 -15.80
N MET A 170 -9.68 -12.17 -15.37
CA MET A 170 -9.49 -13.44 -16.11
C MET A 170 -10.12 -13.38 -17.49
N ASP A 171 -11.32 -12.79 -17.62
CA ASP A 171 -11.97 -12.60 -18.93
C ASP A 171 -11.14 -11.72 -19.86
N ALA A 172 -10.57 -10.63 -19.33
CA ALA A 172 -9.72 -9.74 -20.11
C ALA A 172 -8.38 -10.39 -20.50
N LEU A 173 -7.88 -11.35 -19.74
CA LEU A 173 -6.72 -12.15 -20.09
C LEU A 173 -7.04 -13.20 -21.15
N ALA A 174 -8.22 -13.83 -21.08
CA ALA A 174 -8.63 -14.88 -22.01
C ALA A 174 -9.10 -14.33 -23.36
N ASP A 175 -9.81 -13.20 -23.41
CA ASP A 175 -10.32 -12.59 -24.65
C ASP A 175 -9.50 -11.37 -25.08
N PRO A 176 -8.75 -11.46 -26.18
CA PRO A 176 -8.00 -10.33 -26.74
C PRO A 176 -8.85 -9.12 -27.14
N ASN A 177 -10.13 -9.30 -27.42
CA ASN A 177 -11.03 -8.23 -27.84
C ASN A 177 -11.69 -7.52 -26.65
N LEU A 178 -11.61 -8.10 -25.45
CA LEU A 178 -12.14 -7.48 -24.25
C LEU A 178 -11.10 -6.52 -23.65
N ALA A 179 -11.44 -5.24 -23.62
CA ALA A 179 -10.64 -4.24 -22.94
C ALA A 179 -10.82 -4.38 -21.42
N VAL A 180 -9.72 -4.48 -20.67
CA VAL A 180 -9.76 -4.64 -19.20
C VAL A 180 -10.47 -3.48 -18.51
N GLU A 181 -10.42 -2.30 -19.10
CA GLU A 181 -11.10 -1.09 -18.61
C GLU A 181 -12.62 -1.27 -18.57
N ASN A 182 -13.18 -2.07 -19.46
CA ASN A 182 -14.62 -2.36 -19.50
C ASN A 182 -15.08 -3.34 -18.39
N CYS A 183 -14.12 -3.96 -17.72
CA CYS A 183 -14.38 -4.84 -16.57
C CYS A 183 -14.29 -4.11 -15.23
N ILE A 184 -13.83 -2.86 -15.21
CA ILE A 184 -13.69 -2.06 -13.99
C ILE A 184 -15.05 -1.57 -13.52
N ILE A 185 -15.36 -1.84 -12.26
CA ILE A 185 -16.56 -1.38 -11.57
C ILE A 185 -16.17 -0.13 -10.77
N HIS A 186 -16.81 1.00 -11.09
CA HIS A 186 -16.65 2.24 -10.33
C HIS A 186 -17.64 2.28 -9.17
N THR A 187 -17.15 2.66 -7.98
CA THR A 187 -17.97 2.70 -6.78
C THR A 187 -18.37 4.14 -6.42
N ASP A 188 -19.36 4.28 -5.55
CA ASP A 188 -19.77 5.55 -4.96
C ASP A 188 -18.79 6.06 -3.90
N ILE A 189 -17.73 5.27 -3.57
CA ILE A 189 -16.59 5.72 -2.76
C ILE A 189 -15.61 6.44 -3.69
N PRO A 190 -15.42 7.76 -3.54
CA PRO A 190 -14.50 8.51 -4.38
C PRO A 190 -13.11 7.90 -4.35
N GLY A 191 -12.49 7.73 -5.52
CA GLY A 191 -11.16 7.17 -5.64
C GLY A 191 -11.06 5.64 -5.52
N LEU A 192 -12.17 4.90 -5.33
CA LEU A 192 -12.19 3.44 -5.29
C LEU A 192 -12.86 2.85 -6.52
N ALA A 193 -12.13 2.02 -7.25
CA ALA A 193 -12.64 1.16 -8.30
C ALA A 193 -12.26 -0.30 -8.03
N ILE A 194 -13.05 -1.23 -8.57
CA ILE A 194 -12.87 -2.67 -8.38
C ILE A 194 -12.71 -3.34 -9.73
N LEU A 195 -11.76 -4.24 -9.85
CA LEU A 195 -11.67 -5.18 -10.96
C LEU A 195 -11.93 -6.58 -10.41
N PRO A 196 -13.07 -7.19 -10.75
CA PRO A 196 -13.42 -8.55 -10.32
C PRO A 196 -12.44 -9.58 -10.85
N ALA A 197 -12.45 -10.77 -10.26
CA ALA A 197 -11.70 -11.92 -10.73
C ALA A 197 -12.12 -12.34 -12.16
N GLY A 198 -13.41 -12.28 -12.46
CA GLY A 198 -14.00 -12.77 -13.71
C GLY A 198 -14.46 -14.21 -13.62
N ASP A 199 -14.71 -14.81 -14.78
CA ASP A 199 -15.15 -16.20 -14.87
C ASP A 199 -14.03 -17.17 -14.48
N GLN A 200 -14.38 -18.19 -13.71
CA GLN A 200 -13.42 -19.23 -13.29
C GLN A 200 -12.96 -20.07 -14.50
N THR A 201 -11.66 -20.34 -14.55
CA THR A 201 -11.05 -21.26 -15.51
C THR A 201 -10.04 -22.16 -14.83
N ASN A 202 -9.75 -23.31 -15.42
CA ASN A 202 -8.69 -24.20 -14.94
C ASN A 202 -7.30 -23.79 -15.50
N GLU A 203 -7.24 -22.74 -16.33
CA GLU A 203 -6.05 -22.25 -17.02
C GLU A 203 -5.61 -20.89 -16.48
N ASP A 204 -6.01 -20.51 -15.25
CA ASP A 204 -5.74 -19.23 -14.64
C ASP A 204 -4.23 -18.90 -14.57
N THR A 205 -3.43 -19.88 -14.21
CA THR A 205 -1.97 -19.76 -14.13
C THR A 205 -1.34 -19.57 -15.51
N GLU A 206 -1.81 -20.30 -16.52
CA GLU A 206 -1.33 -20.20 -17.90
C GLU A 206 -1.66 -18.84 -18.51
N TYR A 207 -2.87 -18.33 -18.27
CA TYR A 207 -3.23 -16.97 -18.69
C TYR A 207 -2.36 -15.92 -17.99
N LEU A 208 -2.17 -16.03 -16.69
CA LEU A 208 -1.32 -15.11 -15.93
C LEU A 208 0.15 -15.17 -16.37
N ALA A 209 0.68 -16.33 -16.72
CA ALA A 209 2.04 -16.50 -17.20
C ALA A 209 2.23 -16.03 -18.67
N SER A 210 1.15 -15.67 -19.36
CA SER A 210 1.21 -15.23 -20.75
C SER A 210 1.79 -13.82 -20.90
N SER A 211 2.36 -13.53 -22.08
CA SER A 211 2.85 -12.18 -22.40
C SER A 211 1.74 -11.11 -22.39
N ARG A 212 0.48 -11.54 -22.48
CA ARG A 212 -0.69 -10.65 -22.39
C ARG A 212 -0.87 -10.04 -21.02
N THR A 213 -0.49 -10.74 -19.96
CA THR A 213 -0.61 -10.24 -18.58
C THR A 213 0.13 -8.93 -18.40
N ALA A 214 1.39 -8.85 -18.83
CA ALA A 214 2.14 -7.60 -18.76
C ALA A 214 1.41 -6.45 -19.48
N GLN A 215 0.86 -6.71 -20.68
CA GLN A 215 0.13 -5.71 -21.46
C GLN A 215 -1.16 -5.26 -20.75
N VAL A 216 -1.93 -6.19 -20.19
CA VAL A 216 -3.17 -5.89 -19.47
C VAL A 216 -2.87 -5.09 -18.21
N LEU A 217 -1.88 -5.51 -17.41
CA LEU A 217 -1.50 -4.80 -16.19
C LEU A 217 -0.92 -3.40 -16.46
N ASP A 218 -0.16 -3.23 -17.55
CA ASP A 218 0.32 -1.92 -17.97
C ASP A 218 -0.82 -0.97 -18.34
N ARG A 219 -1.90 -1.48 -18.93
CA ARG A 219 -3.08 -0.66 -19.24
C ARG A 219 -3.77 -0.14 -17.99
N LEU A 220 -3.75 -0.90 -16.88
CA LEU A 220 -4.37 -0.48 -15.62
C LEU A 220 -3.71 0.78 -15.01
N THR A 221 -2.43 1.04 -15.30
CA THR A 221 -1.66 2.14 -14.71
C THR A 221 -1.26 3.22 -15.71
N ARG A 222 -1.11 2.89 -17.00
CA ARG A 222 -0.51 3.75 -18.02
C ARG A 222 -1.15 5.13 -18.17
N HIS A 223 -2.46 5.24 -18.05
CA HIS A 223 -3.21 6.48 -18.28
C HIS A 223 -3.57 7.23 -17.01
N ASN A 224 -3.18 6.70 -15.84
CA ASN A 224 -3.46 7.33 -14.57
C ASN A 224 -2.26 7.19 -13.60
N PRO A 225 -1.35 8.20 -13.58
CA PRO A 225 -0.16 8.17 -12.74
C PRO A 225 -0.46 8.25 -11.23
N HIS A 226 -1.71 8.55 -10.86
CA HIS A 226 -2.18 8.61 -9.47
C HIS A 226 -2.84 7.31 -9.01
N ARG A 227 -2.98 6.33 -9.93
CA ARG A 227 -3.63 5.06 -9.62
C ARG A 227 -2.67 4.11 -8.94
N ILE A 228 -3.10 3.60 -7.80
CA ILE A 228 -2.49 2.46 -7.10
C ILE A 228 -3.33 1.22 -7.41
N VAL A 229 -2.69 0.13 -7.80
CA VAL A 229 -3.36 -1.15 -8.08
C VAL A 229 -3.00 -2.13 -6.99
N ILE A 230 -4.01 -2.64 -6.29
CA ILE A 230 -3.86 -3.63 -5.22
C ILE A 230 -4.42 -4.96 -5.73
N PHE A 231 -3.61 -6.00 -5.73
CA PHE A 231 -4.02 -7.37 -6.08
C PHE A 231 -4.22 -8.18 -4.80
N ASP A 232 -5.45 -8.62 -4.54
CA ASP A 232 -5.74 -9.62 -3.51
C ASP A 232 -5.56 -11.01 -4.12
N SER A 233 -4.55 -11.75 -3.70
CA SER A 233 -4.16 -13.02 -4.32
C SER A 233 -4.49 -14.23 -3.45
N PRO A 234 -4.50 -15.45 -4.02
CA PRO A 234 -4.54 -16.65 -3.20
C PRO A 234 -3.29 -16.80 -2.34
N PRO A 235 -3.31 -17.68 -1.31
CA PRO A 235 -2.13 -17.94 -0.48
C PRO A 235 -0.99 -18.52 -1.31
N ALA A 236 0.25 -18.08 -1.08
CA ALA A 236 1.41 -18.47 -1.87
C ALA A 236 1.71 -19.98 -1.82
N LEU A 237 1.45 -20.63 -0.68
CA LEU A 237 1.68 -22.08 -0.50
C LEU A 237 0.53 -22.94 -1.02
N SER A 238 -0.60 -22.34 -1.43
CA SER A 238 -1.78 -23.07 -1.87
C SER A 238 -1.98 -23.04 -3.38
N ALA A 239 -1.50 -21.99 -4.06
CA ALA A 239 -1.74 -21.78 -5.48
C ALA A 239 -0.64 -20.96 -6.15
N SER A 240 -0.37 -21.25 -7.43
CA SER A 240 0.67 -20.60 -8.23
C SER A 240 0.38 -19.16 -8.69
N PRO A 241 -0.87 -18.66 -8.82
CA PRO A 241 -1.13 -17.30 -9.29
C PRO A 241 -0.37 -16.21 -8.53
N ALA A 242 -0.21 -16.34 -7.20
CA ALA A 242 0.52 -15.38 -6.39
C ALA A 242 1.99 -15.24 -6.83
N SER A 243 2.67 -16.36 -7.13
CA SER A 243 4.08 -16.34 -7.56
C SER A 243 4.25 -15.75 -8.95
N VAL A 244 3.30 -15.97 -9.86
CA VAL A 244 3.32 -15.35 -11.19
C VAL A 244 3.07 -13.85 -11.09
N LEU A 245 2.05 -13.42 -10.33
CA LEU A 245 1.77 -12.00 -10.11
C LEU A 245 2.93 -11.26 -9.47
N ALA A 246 3.70 -11.91 -8.58
CA ALA A 246 4.88 -11.32 -7.95
C ALA A 246 5.92 -10.82 -8.97
N THR A 247 5.98 -11.41 -10.17
CA THR A 247 6.88 -10.97 -11.24
C THR A 247 6.42 -9.69 -11.97
N HIS A 248 5.18 -9.26 -11.74
CA HIS A 248 4.53 -8.13 -12.43
C HIS A 248 4.25 -6.92 -11.52
N VAL A 249 4.60 -7.02 -10.24
CA VAL A 249 4.37 -5.96 -9.25
C VAL A 249 5.68 -5.39 -8.73
N GLY A 250 5.66 -4.16 -8.23
CA GLY A 250 6.84 -3.55 -7.62
C GLY A 250 6.89 -3.74 -6.11
N GLN A 251 5.79 -4.17 -5.48
CA GLN A 251 5.72 -4.37 -4.04
C GLN A 251 4.87 -5.59 -3.69
N VAL A 252 5.30 -6.35 -2.70
CA VAL A 252 4.49 -7.38 -2.04
C VAL A 252 4.28 -7.00 -0.59
N LEU A 253 3.03 -7.00 -0.12
CA LEU A 253 2.68 -6.95 1.28
C LEU A 253 2.29 -8.36 1.74
N MET A 254 3.21 -9.01 2.42
CA MET A 254 3.05 -10.36 2.94
C MET A 254 2.35 -10.32 4.30
N ILE A 255 1.14 -10.85 4.36
CA ILE A 255 0.36 -10.94 5.59
C ILE A 255 0.85 -12.13 6.41
N VAL A 256 1.16 -11.88 7.67
CA VAL A 256 1.62 -12.87 8.65
C VAL A 256 0.64 -12.87 9.80
N LYS A 257 -0.06 -13.97 10.04
CA LYS A 257 -1.01 -14.07 11.15
C LYS A 257 -0.27 -14.38 12.45
N ALA A 258 -0.43 -13.49 13.43
CA ALA A 258 0.21 -13.65 14.73
C ALA A 258 -0.19 -14.98 15.39
N ASP A 259 0.77 -15.65 16.01
CA ASP A 259 0.63 -16.91 16.71
C ASP A 259 0.22 -18.12 15.84
N GLU A 260 0.02 -17.94 14.51
CA GLU A 260 -0.40 -19.01 13.60
C GLU A 260 0.60 -19.26 12.46
N THR A 261 1.08 -18.19 11.78
CA THR A 261 2.04 -18.37 10.68
C THR A 261 3.41 -18.77 11.23
N THR A 262 3.87 -19.95 10.87
CA THR A 262 5.19 -20.43 11.29
C THR A 262 6.32 -19.79 10.49
N GLU A 263 7.52 -19.70 11.09
CA GLU A 263 8.71 -19.19 10.40
C GLU A 263 9.02 -20.00 9.12
N THR A 264 8.84 -21.32 9.15
CA THR A 264 9.07 -22.18 7.99
C THR A 264 8.08 -21.85 6.87
N ALA A 265 6.79 -21.76 7.16
CA ALA A 265 5.78 -21.39 6.16
C ALA A 265 6.04 -20.00 5.57
N LEU A 266 6.45 -19.04 6.41
CA LEU A 266 6.82 -17.70 5.94
C LEU A 266 8.02 -17.76 4.99
N ARG A 267 9.08 -18.48 5.32
CA ARG A 267 10.26 -18.63 4.47
C ARG A 267 9.93 -19.30 3.14
N ASP A 268 9.13 -20.36 3.17
CA ASP A 268 8.71 -21.07 1.97
C ASP A 268 7.87 -20.17 1.05
N ALA A 269 6.92 -19.40 1.63
CA ALA A 269 6.12 -18.44 0.89
C ALA A 269 6.98 -17.32 0.28
N LEU A 270 7.93 -16.76 1.04
CA LEU A 270 8.85 -15.73 0.53
C LEU A 270 9.70 -16.25 -0.62
N SER A 271 10.11 -17.51 -0.60
CA SER A 271 10.86 -18.11 -1.70
C SER A 271 10.06 -18.19 -3.00
N LEU A 272 8.75 -18.42 -2.91
CA LEU A 272 7.84 -18.43 -4.07
C LEU A 272 7.56 -17.03 -4.63
N LEU A 273 7.72 -16.00 -3.80
CA LEU A 273 7.49 -14.61 -4.17
C LEU A 273 8.76 -13.86 -4.59
N ALA A 274 9.88 -14.57 -4.76
CA ALA A 274 11.20 -14.01 -5.12
C ALA A 274 11.22 -13.29 -6.49
N GLY A 275 10.13 -13.30 -7.25
CA GLY A 275 9.96 -12.48 -8.45
C GLY A 275 9.81 -10.98 -8.17
N CYS A 276 9.56 -10.58 -6.91
CA CYS A 276 9.50 -9.19 -6.46
C CYS A 276 10.60 -8.94 -5.42
N ASP A 277 11.45 -7.94 -5.67
CA ASP A 277 12.56 -7.60 -4.77
C ASP A 277 12.10 -6.85 -3.50
N HIS A 278 10.91 -6.24 -3.51
CA HIS A 278 10.43 -5.40 -2.42
C HIS A 278 9.25 -6.06 -1.71
N ILE A 279 9.57 -6.87 -0.69
CA ILE A 279 8.57 -7.56 0.13
C ILE A 279 8.56 -6.94 1.53
N GLN A 280 7.38 -6.50 1.97
CA GLN A 280 7.12 -6.00 3.33
C GLN A 280 6.24 -7.00 4.08
N LEU A 281 6.47 -7.16 5.38
CA LEU A 281 5.67 -8.03 6.23
C LEU A 281 4.66 -7.21 7.02
N LEU A 282 3.41 -7.66 7.05
CA LEU A 282 2.34 -7.11 7.89
C LEU A 282 1.89 -8.17 8.90
N LEU A 283 2.10 -7.89 10.18
CA LEU A 283 1.62 -8.74 11.26
C LEU A 283 0.14 -8.46 11.51
N ASN A 284 -0.72 -9.43 11.25
CA ASN A 284 -2.17 -9.35 11.41
C ASN A 284 -2.66 -10.19 12.60
N GLY A 285 -3.82 -9.84 13.15
CA GLY A 285 -4.47 -10.62 14.23
C GLY A 285 -3.73 -10.56 15.58
N THR A 286 -2.94 -9.54 15.84
CA THR A 286 -2.23 -9.38 17.11
C THR A 286 -3.18 -9.14 18.26
N LYS A 287 -3.08 -9.95 19.32
CA LYS A 287 -3.88 -9.78 20.56
C LYS A 287 -3.24 -8.80 21.55
N PHE A 288 -1.92 -8.59 21.45
CA PHE A 288 -1.16 -7.72 22.33
C PHE A 288 -0.28 -6.76 21.54
N SER A 289 -0.31 -5.47 21.90
CA SER A 289 0.73 -4.54 21.50
C SER A 289 1.91 -4.67 22.46
N PRO A 290 3.13 -5.04 22.02
CA PRO A 290 4.30 -5.17 22.88
C PRO A 290 4.65 -3.88 23.63
N THR A 291 4.22 -2.74 23.09
CA THR A 291 4.45 -1.39 23.67
C THR A 291 3.28 -0.87 24.52
N GLY A 292 2.17 -1.63 24.63
CA GLY A 292 0.96 -1.18 25.32
C GLY A 292 0.26 0.01 24.65
N ARG A 293 0.78 0.49 23.53
CA ARG A 293 0.18 1.61 22.78
C ARG A 293 -0.93 1.07 21.89
N ARG A 294 -2.17 1.29 22.29
CA ARG A 294 -3.31 1.20 21.37
C ARG A 294 -3.33 2.49 20.56
N PHE A 295 -3.17 2.38 19.23
CA PHE A 295 -3.46 3.50 18.33
C PHE A 295 -4.93 3.86 18.53
N GLY A 296 -5.22 5.14 18.76
CA GLY A 296 -6.59 5.61 19.02
C GLY A 296 -6.81 6.21 20.42
N SER A 297 -5.96 5.92 21.41
CA SER A 297 -6.11 6.51 22.76
C SER A 297 -5.90 8.04 22.77
N TYR A 298 -5.29 8.61 21.75
CA TYR A 298 -5.08 10.07 21.63
C TYR A 298 -6.36 10.82 21.25
N TYR A 299 -7.29 10.17 20.57
CA TYR A 299 -8.54 10.80 20.09
C TYR A 299 -9.75 10.55 21.03
N GLY A 300 -9.53 9.99 22.21
CA GLY A 300 -10.57 9.89 23.25
C GLY A 300 -11.67 8.86 22.98
N TYR A 301 -11.51 7.98 22.01
CA TYR A 301 -12.41 6.86 21.77
C TYR A 301 -11.94 5.66 22.61
N GLY A 302 -12.25 5.72 23.91
CA GLY A 302 -12.13 4.61 24.83
C GLY A 302 -13.52 4.07 25.08
N GLU A 303 -13.80 2.92 24.54
CA GLU A 303 -14.47 1.71 25.02
C GLU A 303 -14.92 0.87 23.85
#